data_1411ca7e9d2882eebf7bd25fe2987af9
#
_entry.id   1411ca7e9d2882eebf7bd25fe2987af9
#
_cell.length_a   1.000
_cell.length_b   1.000
_cell.length_c   1.000
_cell.angle_alpha   90.00
_cell.angle_beta   90.00
_cell.angle_gamma   90.00
#
_symmetry.space_group_name_H-M   'P 1'
#
loop_
_entity.id
_entity.type
_entity.pdbx_description
1 polymer ?
#
loop_
_entity_poly.entity_id
_entity_poly.type
_entity_poly.pdbx_seq_one_letter_code
_entity_poly.pdbx_strand_id
1 'polypeptide(L)'
;HAQRMLTLEECRNLAIQNNKELQISGEKIKMADNEKKAAFTKYFPQLSANGAYMWNQKDINLLDMGALSSSLSSSLGGLAQLPMIQHLMSGVNDMQHLDVQNIWVGNVSLVQPVFMGGKIVNYNQITKFAKQLAESMNNLQLQDLIYKTDETYWQVISLVNKKKLADAYVDLLRKMDSD
;
A
#
# COMPACT_ATOMS: atom_id res chain seq x y z
N HIS A 1 -15.61 -32.80 34.70
CA HIS A 1 -15.70 -32.07 33.42
C HIS A 1 -16.51 -32.90 32.45
N ALA A 2 -17.74 -32.46 32.15
CA ALA A 2 -18.55 -33.08 31.10
C ALA A 2 -17.81 -32.91 29.76
N GLN A 3 -17.35 -34.03 29.18
CA GLN A 3 -16.79 -34.01 27.84
C GLN A 3 -17.91 -33.69 26.85
N ARG A 4 -17.87 -32.53 26.27
CA ARG A 4 -18.78 -32.11 25.21
C ARG A 4 -18.46 -32.92 23.95
N MET A 5 -19.38 -33.74 23.50
CA MET A 5 -19.27 -34.43 22.21
C MET A 5 -19.52 -33.42 21.09
N LEU A 6 -18.51 -33.14 20.29
CA LEU A 6 -18.63 -32.30 19.12
C LEU A 6 -19.06 -33.11 17.91
N THR A 7 -20.01 -32.59 17.15
CA THR A 7 -20.36 -33.15 15.84
C THR A 7 -19.34 -32.80 14.80
N LEU A 8 -19.30 -33.53 13.67
CA LEU A 8 -18.42 -33.21 12.54
C LEU A 8 -18.63 -31.79 12.03
N GLU A 9 -19.89 -31.36 11.95
CA GLU A 9 -20.23 -30.00 11.49
C GLU A 9 -19.76 -28.91 12.46
N GLU A 10 -19.90 -29.13 13.76
CA GLU A 10 -19.36 -28.23 14.78
C GLU A 10 -17.84 -28.12 14.70
N CYS A 11 -17.14 -29.24 14.48
CA CYS A 11 -15.68 -29.23 14.27
C CYS A 11 -15.28 -28.46 13.03
N ARG A 12 -15.99 -28.61 11.92
CA ARG A 12 -15.76 -27.82 10.68
C ARG A 12 -15.95 -26.34 10.93
N ASN A 13 -17.05 -25.93 11.57
CA ASN A 13 -17.34 -24.53 11.85
C ASN A 13 -16.30 -23.90 12.77
N LEU A 14 -15.88 -24.60 13.81
CA LEU A 14 -14.81 -24.14 14.71
C LEU A 14 -13.47 -24.02 13.99
N ALA A 15 -13.14 -24.96 13.11
CA ALA A 15 -11.93 -24.91 12.31
C ALA A 15 -11.93 -23.70 11.38
N ILE A 16 -13.04 -23.45 10.68
CA ILE A 16 -13.19 -22.29 9.77
C ILE A 16 -13.05 -20.96 10.54
N GLN A 17 -13.69 -20.86 11.71
CA GLN A 17 -13.66 -19.63 12.51
C GLN A 17 -12.29 -19.32 13.11
N ASN A 18 -11.52 -20.33 13.45
CA ASN A 18 -10.28 -20.18 14.20
C ASN A 18 -9.00 -20.41 13.38
N ASN A 19 -9.11 -20.82 12.12
CA ASN A 19 -7.94 -21.03 11.28
C ASN A 19 -7.35 -19.71 10.79
N LYS A 20 -6.12 -19.42 11.23
CA LYS A 20 -5.42 -18.18 10.88
C LYS A 20 -5.01 -18.12 9.41
N GLU A 21 -4.66 -19.25 8.80
CA GLU A 21 -4.29 -19.29 7.38
C GLU A 21 -5.47 -18.94 6.48
N LEU A 22 -6.67 -19.41 6.82
CA LEU A 22 -7.90 -19.05 6.12
C LEU A 22 -8.22 -17.55 6.29
N GLN A 23 -8.02 -16.99 7.48
CA GLN A 23 -8.17 -15.56 7.73
C GLN A 23 -7.19 -14.74 6.90
N ILE A 24 -5.93 -15.14 6.83
CA ILE A 24 -4.90 -14.50 6.00
C ILE A 24 -5.30 -14.57 4.51
N SER A 25 -5.80 -15.70 4.06
CA SER A 25 -6.30 -15.87 2.68
C SER A 25 -7.47 -14.91 2.39
N GLY A 26 -8.38 -14.71 3.33
CA GLY A 26 -9.45 -13.71 3.24
C GLY A 26 -8.94 -12.27 3.16
N GLU A 27 -7.92 -11.93 3.93
CA GLU A 27 -7.28 -10.62 3.85
C GLU A 27 -6.55 -10.40 2.53
N LYS A 28 -5.96 -11.44 1.93
CA LYS A 28 -5.37 -11.38 0.58
C LYS A 28 -6.40 -11.05 -0.50
N ILE A 29 -7.64 -11.53 -0.36
CA ILE A 29 -8.73 -11.14 -1.27
C ILE A 29 -9.02 -9.64 -1.15
N LYS A 30 -9.08 -9.10 0.08
CA LYS A 30 -9.28 -7.67 0.31
C LYS A 30 -8.14 -6.83 -0.27
N MET A 31 -6.90 -7.28 -0.12
CA MET A 31 -5.74 -6.63 -0.74
C MET A 31 -5.87 -6.59 -2.26
N ALA A 32 -6.19 -7.72 -2.89
CA ALA A 32 -6.38 -7.80 -4.34
C ALA A 32 -7.55 -6.94 -4.83
N ASP A 33 -8.64 -6.85 -4.06
CA ASP A 33 -9.76 -5.95 -4.36
C ASP A 33 -9.36 -4.46 -4.29
N ASN A 34 -8.57 -4.09 -3.28
CA ASN A 34 -8.05 -2.74 -3.14
C ASN A 34 -7.07 -2.39 -4.28
N GLU A 35 -6.22 -3.33 -4.69
CA GLU A 35 -5.34 -3.15 -5.85
C GLU A 35 -6.14 -2.97 -7.15
N LYS A 36 -7.21 -3.73 -7.31
CA LYS A 36 -8.13 -3.55 -8.45
C LYS A 36 -8.78 -2.17 -8.45
N LYS A 37 -9.23 -1.68 -7.28
CA LYS A 37 -9.77 -0.32 -7.14
C LYS A 37 -8.71 0.74 -7.44
N ALA A 38 -7.49 0.55 -6.93
CA ALA A 38 -6.36 1.44 -7.20
C ALA A 38 -5.99 1.46 -8.69
N ALA A 39 -6.04 0.31 -9.37
CA ALA A 39 -5.82 0.23 -10.82
C ALA A 39 -6.88 1.01 -11.61
N PHE A 40 -8.12 0.99 -11.17
CA PHE A 40 -9.21 1.76 -11.78
C PHE A 40 -9.00 3.27 -11.66
N THR A 41 -8.39 3.74 -10.56
CA THR A 41 -8.08 5.17 -10.38
C THR A 41 -7.10 5.72 -11.41
N LYS A 42 -6.35 4.86 -12.10
CA LYS A 42 -5.42 5.26 -13.17
C LYS A 42 -6.12 5.83 -14.40
N TYR A 43 -7.42 5.64 -14.55
CA TYR A 43 -8.22 6.28 -15.60
C TYR A 43 -8.52 7.76 -15.29
N PHE A 44 -8.41 8.18 -14.04
CA PHE A 44 -8.76 9.53 -13.61
C PHE A 44 -7.55 10.48 -13.60
N PRO A 45 -7.79 11.80 -13.66
CA PRO A 45 -6.74 12.79 -13.48
C PRO A 45 -6.06 12.62 -12.13
N GLN A 46 -4.74 12.67 -12.13
CA GLN A 46 -3.92 12.66 -10.93
C GLN A 46 -3.50 14.08 -10.59
N LEU A 47 -3.93 14.55 -9.43
CA LEU A 47 -3.54 15.82 -8.87
C LEU A 47 -2.40 15.59 -7.86
N SER A 48 -1.29 16.27 -8.06
CA SER A 48 -0.19 16.28 -7.10
C SER A 48 0.19 17.70 -6.73
N ALA A 49 0.48 17.91 -5.46
CA ALA A 49 0.98 19.16 -4.94
C ALA A 49 2.31 18.90 -4.21
N ASN A 50 3.33 19.66 -4.58
CA ASN A 50 4.63 19.59 -3.94
C ASN A 50 5.00 20.98 -3.45
N GLY A 51 5.53 21.06 -2.25
CA GLY A 51 6.05 22.31 -1.68
C GLY A 51 7.45 22.09 -1.15
N ALA A 52 8.31 23.07 -1.35
CA ALA A 52 9.64 23.10 -0.77
C ALA A 52 9.86 24.45 -0.10
N TYR A 53 10.46 24.41 1.07
CA TYR A 53 10.93 25.57 1.79
C TYR A 53 12.45 25.48 1.87
N MET A 54 13.09 26.54 1.41
CA MET A 54 14.55 26.68 1.47
C MET A 54 14.90 27.89 2.33
N TRP A 55 15.73 27.65 3.33
CA TRP A 55 16.28 28.69 4.17
C TRP A 55 17.78 28.81 3.91
N ASN A 56 18.22 30.00 3.56
CA ASN A 56 19.62 30.32 3.31
C ASN A 56 20.18 31.22 4.43
N GLN A 57 21.31 30.82 4.97
CA GLN A 57 21.95 31.56 6.05
C GLN A 57 22.69 32.83 5.58
N LYS A 58 22.90 32.96 4.30
CA LYS A 58 23.54 34.12 3.67
C LYS A 58 22.73 34.61 2.50
N ASP A 59 22.63 35.95 2.38
CA ASP A 59 22.15 36.59 1.14
C ASP A 59 23.06 36.24 0.00
N ILE A 60 22.52 35.65 -1.05
CA ILE A 60 23.26 35.39 -2.27
C ILE A 60 23.13 36.65 -3.14
N ASN A 61 24.18 37.44 -3.21
CA ASN A 61 24.29 38.44 -4.25
C ASN A 61 24.49 37.72 -5.59
N LEU A 62 23.39 37.45 -6.30
CA LEU A 62 23.41 36.69 -7.54
C LEU A 62 24.20 37.33 -8.66
N LEU A 63 24.42 38.65 -8.60
CA LEU A 63 25.22 39.42 -9.55
C LEU A 63 25.79 40.62 -8.80
N ASP A 64 27.08 40.90 -8.98
CA ASP A 64 27.64 42.19 -8.62
C ASP A 64 27.09 43.25 -9.61
N MET A 65 25.84 43.65 -9.35
CA MET A 65 25.15 44.64 -10.19
C MET A 65 25.76 46.00 -10.06
N GLY A 66 26.54 46.25 -9.02
CA GLY A 66 27.32 47.47 -8.89
C GLY A 66 28.38 47.59 -9.99
N ALA A 67 29.10 46.51 -10.28
CA ALA A 67 30.04 46.43 -11.38
C ALA A 67 29.36 46.53 -12.75
N LEU A 68 28.16 45.89 -12.88
CA LEU A 68 27.38 45.96 -14.12
C LEU A 68 26.82 47.36 -14.37
N SER A 69 26.28 48.03 -13.36
CA SER A 69 25.73 49.37 -13.46
C SER A 69 26.83 50.42 -13.75
N SER A 70 28.02 50.25 -13.16
CA SER A 70 29.17 51.14 -13.44
C SER A 70 29.72 50.92 -14.85
N SER A 71 29.79 49.70 -15.34
CA SER A 71 30.21 49.41 -16.71
C SER A 71 29.19 49.90 -17.74
N LEU A 72 27.90 49.79 -17.45
CA LEU A 72 26.81 50.26 -18.30
C LEU A 72 26.78 51.78 -18.35
N SER A 73 26.96 52.48 -17.22
CA SER A 73 27.01 53.94 -17.15
C SER A 73 28.24 54.52 -17.88
N SER A 74 29.38 53.82 -17.81
CA SER A 74 30.58 54.21 -18.56
C SER A 74 30.45 54.00 -20.08
N SER A 75 29.74 52.95 -20.49
CA SER A 75 29.47 52.57 -21.89
C SER A 75 28.45 53.53 -22.56
N LEU A 76 27.46 53.98 -21.81
CA LEU A 76 26.38 54.82 -22.30
C LEU A 76 26.72 56.30 -22.28
N GLY A 77 27.84 56.73 -21.64
CA GLY A 77 28.29 58.09 -21.58
C GLY A 77 27.20 59.11 -21.24
N GLY A 78 27.02 60.18 -22.09
CA GLY A 78 26.00 61.19 -21.87
C GLY A 78 24.52 60.71 -21.95
N LEU A 79 24.29 59.53 -22.50
CA LEU A 79 22.94 58.92 -22.56
C LEU A 79 22.46 58.46 -21.20
N ALA A 80 23.35 58.22 -20.22
CA ALA A 80 22.99 57.78 -18.86
C ALA A 80 22.17 58.85 -18.11
N GLN A 81 22.15 60.09 -18.56
CA GLN A 81 21.37 61.20 -17.98
C GLN A 81 19.93 61.28 -18.52
N LEU A 82 19.57 60.45 -19.50
CA LEU A 82 18.19 60.43 -20.00
C LEU A 82 17.24 59.83 -18.95
N PRO A 83 16.04 60.44 -18.71
CA PRO A 83 15.11 60.00 -17.67
C PRO A 83 14.68 58.53 -17.82
N MET A 84 14.61 58.04 -19.05
CA MET A 84 14.25 56.65 -19.35
C MET A 84 15.35 55.69 -18.92
N ILE A 85 16.62 56.05 -19.09
CA ILE A 85 17.75 55.22 -18.66
C ILE A 85 17.89 55.22 -17.14
N GLN A 86 17.64 56.36 -16.49
CA GLN A 86 17.62 56.47 -15.03
C GLN A 86 16.51 55.60 -14.41
N HIS A 87 15.34 55.55 -15.08
CA HIS A 87 14.23 54.70 -14.60
C HIS A 87 14.53 53.21 -14.77
N LEU A 88 15.22 52.83 -15.84
CA LEU A 88 15.72 51.47 -16.05
C LEU A 88 16.77 51.08 -15.01
N MET A 89 17.71 52.00 -14.72
CA MET A 89 18.75 51.77 -13.71
C MET A 89 18.19 51.69 -12.28
N SER A 90 17.17 52.47 -11.95
CA SER A 90 16.50 52.36 -10.65
C SER A 90 15.77 51.05 -10.49
N GLY A 91 15.11 50.53 -11.55
CA GLY A 91 14.46 49.20 -11.54
C GLY A 91 15.45 48.04 -11.39
N VAL A 92 16.66 48.19 -11.96
CA VAL A 92 17.75 47.21 -11.79
C VAL A 92 18.33 47.29 -10.37
N ASN A 93 18.35 48.48 -9.76
CA ASN A 93 18.82 48.64 -8.37
C ASN A 93 17.83 48.07 -7.34
N ASP A 94 16.53 48.15 -7.62
CA ASP A 94 15.48 47.51 -6.78
C ASP A 94 15.55 45.99 -6.83
N MET A 95 16.08 45.39 -7.90
CA MET A 95 16.33 43.96 -8.00
C MET A 95 17.52 43.46 -7.17
N GLN A 96 18.34 44.36 -6.61
CA GLN A 96 19.52 43.98 -5.80
C GLN A 96 19.15 43.38 -4.43
N HIS A 97 17.97 43.64 -3.91
CA HIS A 97 17.51 43.17 -2.61
C HIS A 97 16.44 42.07 -2.79
N LEU A 98 16.77 40.99 -3.49
CA LEU A 98 15.98 39.77 -3.37
C LEU A 98 16.35 39.12 -2.05
N ASP A 99 15.42 39.20 -1.09
CA ASP A 99 15.54 38.42 0.14
C ASP A 99 15.39 36.93 -0.18
N VAL A 100 16.56 36.31 -0.41
CA VAL A 100 16.65 34.85 -0.69
C VAL A 100 16.81 34.03 0.58
N GLN A 101 16.63 34.62 1.76
CA GLN A 101 16.75 33.90 3.02
C GLN A 101 15.63 32.88 3.18
N ASN A 102 14.43 33.23 2.75
CA ASN A 102 13.24 32.40 2.88
C ASN A 102 12.55 32.22 1.53
N ILE A 103 12.78 31.09 0.88
CA ILE A 103 12.16 30.78 -0.42
C ILE A 103 11.14 29.67 -0.23
N TRP A 104 9.90 29.96 -0.58
CA TRP A 104 8.82 28.99 -0.69
C TRP A 104 8.57 28.70 -2.18
N VAL A 105 8.67 27.44 -2.55
CA VAL A 105 8.32 26.97 -3.89
C VAL A 105 7.17 25.99 -3.77
N GLY A 106 6.06 26.30 -4.43
CA GLY A 106 4.91 25.42 -4.53
C GLY A 106 4.62 25.05 -5.99
N ASN A 107 4.37 23.78 -6.24
CA ASN A 107 3.95 23.26 -7.53
C ASN A 107 2.70 22.41 -7.38
N VAL A 108 1.70 22.69 -8.20
CA VAL A 108 0.49 21.87 -8.34
C VAL A 108 0.47 21.33 -9.76
N SER A 109 0.45 20.03 -9.92
CA SER A 109 0.39 19.39 -11.23
C SER A 109 -0.84 18.50 -11.36
N LEU A 110 -1.52 18.59 -12.49
CA LEU A 110 -2.66 17.75 -12.87
C LEU A 110 -2.24 16.95 -14.11
N VAL A 111 -2.23 15.64 -13.99
CA VAL A 111 -1.87 14.73 -15.08
C VAL A 111 -3.07 13.85 -15.41
N GLN A 112 -3.58 13.97 -16.65
CA GLN A 112 -4.64 13.14 -17.18
C GLN A 112 -4.08 12.25 -18.29
N PRO A 113 -4.00 10.90 -18.09
CA PRO A 113 -3.65 10.02 -19.19
C PRO A 113 -4.81 9.93 -20.17
N VAL A 114 -4.58 10.27 -21.44
CA VAL A 114 -5.56 10.18 -22.52
C VAL A 114 -5.41 8.84 -23.25
N PHE A 115 -4.18 8.47 -23.57
CA PHE A 115 -3.88 7.19 -24.21
C PHE A 115 -2.46 6.73 -23.85
N MET A 116 -2.36 5.48 -23.39
CA MET A 116 -1.08 4.87 -22.98
C MET A 116 -0.86 3.51 -23.64
N GLY A 117 -1.29 3.36 -24.90
CA GLY A 117 -1.10 2.11 -25.66
C GLY A 117 -1.73 0.87 -25.00
N GLY A 118 -2.87 1.02 -24.31
CA GLY A 118 -3.54 -0.08 -23.64
C GLY A 118 -2.97 -0.46 -22.26
N LYS A 119 -1.91 0.21 -21.78
CA LYS A 119 -1.25 -0.12 -20.51
C LYS A 119 -2.21 -0.10 -19.32
N ILE A 120 -3.07 0.93 -19.22
CA ILE A 120 -4.03 1.07 -18.13
C ILE A 120 -5.10 -0.02 -18.19
N VAL A 121 -5.60 -0.33 -19.39
CA VAL A 121 -6.59 -1.40 -19.61
C VAL A 121 -6.02 -2.76 -19.21
N ASN A 122 -4.82 -3.08 -19.71
CA ASN A 122 -4.17 -4.34 -19.38
C ASN A 122 -3.86 -4.46 -17.88
N TYR A 123 -3.42 -3.38 -17.25
CA TYR A 123 -3.18 -3.36 -15.82
C TYR A 123 -4.46 -3.63 -15.01
N ASN A 124 -5.59 -3.03 -15.41
CA ASN A 124 -6.88 -3.30 -14.79
C ASN A 124 -7.34 -4.75 -14.99
N GLN A 125 -7.06 -5.35 -16.15
CA GLN A 125 -7.34 -6.77 -16.37
C GLN A 125 -6.48 -7.67 -15.49
N ILE A 126 -5.19 -7.38 -15.37
CA ILE A 126 -4.26 -8.13 -14.50
C ILE A 126 -4.75 -8.10 -13.06
N THR A 127 -5.12 -6.94 -12.52
CA THR A 127 -5.62 -6.83 -11.15
C THR A 127 -6.96 -7.52 -10.95
N LYS A 128 -7.82 -7.53 -11.96
CA LYS A 128 -9.08 -8.31 -11.95
C LYS A 128 -8.79 -9.81 -11.84
N PHE A 129 -7.88 -10.34 -12.65
CA PHE A 129 -7.50 -11.75 -12.60
C PHE A 129 -6.75 -12.10 -11.31
N ALA A 130 -5.92 -11.18 -10.78
CA ALA A 130 -5.25 -11.36 -9.50
C ALA A 130 -6.27 -11.52 -8.35
N LYS A 131 -7.37 -10.75 -8.36
CA LYS A 131 -8.47 -10.91 -7.41
C LYS A 131 -9.13 -12.28 -7.55
N GLN A 132 -9.46 -12.71 -8.77
CA GLN A 132 -10.06 -14.03 -9.02
C GLN A 132 -9.14 -15.16 -8.56
N LEU A 133 -7.83 -15.03 -8.76
CA LEU A 133 -6.83 -15.97 -8.26
C LEU A 133 -6.85 -16.03 -6.74
N ALA A 134 -6.88 -14.89 -6.05
CA ALA A 134 -6.95 -14.84 -4.59
C ALA A 134 -8.22 -15.51 -4.05
N GLU A 135 -9.37 -15.30 -4.70
CA GLU A 135 -10.64 -15.97 -4.36
C GLU A 135 -10.55 -17.49 -4.56
N SER A 136 -9.96 -17.94 -5.67
CA SER A 136 -9.77 -19.36 -5.95
C SER A 136 -8.82 -20.02 -4.95
N MET A 137 -7.75 -19.35 -4.58
CA MET A 137 -6.81 -19.84 -3.55
C MET A 137 -7.46 -19.91 -2.18
N ASN A 138 -8.31 -18.96 -1.82
CA ASN A 138 -9.08 -19.01 -0.58
C ASN A 138 -10.04 -20.20 -0.56
N ASN A 139 -10.72 -20.48 -1.66
CA ASN A 139 -11.60 -21.66 -1.77
C ASN A 139 -10.82 -22.97 -1.66
N LEU A 140 -9.63 -23.05 -2.26
CA LEU A 140 -8.74 -24.20 -2.12
C LEU A 140 -8.30 -24.38 -0.66
N GLN A 141 -7.93 -23.32 0.01
CA GLN A 141 -7.55 -23.33 1.42
C GLN A 141 -8.71 -23.80 2.31
N LEU A 142 -9.93 -23.33 2.03
CA LEU A 142 -11.13 -23.75 2.74
C LEU A 142 -11.40 -25.25 2.55
N GLN A 143 -11.31 -25.75 1.33
CA GLN A 143 -11.52 -27.17 1.05
C GLN A 143 -10.45 -28.04 1.72
N ASP A 144 -9.19 -27.64 1.69
CA ASP A 144 -8.11 -28.35 2.36
C ASP A 144 -8.30 -28.38 3.88
N LEU A 145 -8.73 -27.27 4.47
CA LEU A 145 -9.06 -27.19 5.89
C LEU A 145 -10.20 -28.13 6.28
N ILE A 146 -11.28 -28.16 5.49
CA ILE A 146 -12.41 -29.07 5.72
C ILE A 146 -11.95 -30.52 5.62
N TYR A 147 -11.17 -30.85 4.59
CA TYR A 147 -10.64 -32.21 4.41
C TYR A 147 -9.78 -32.65 5.60
N LYS A 148 -8.84 -31.83 6.02
CA LYS A 148 -7.98 -32.11 7.19
C LYS A 148 -8.78 -32.23 8.48
N THR A 149 -9.79 -31.40 8.67
CA THR A 149 -10.69 -31.46 9.83
C THR A 149 -11.46 -32.78 9.84
N ASP A 150 -12.00 -33.17 8.71
CA ASP A 150 -12.73 -34.43 8.57
C ASP A 150 -11.83 -35.64 8.84
N GLU A 151 -10.64 -35.65 8.25
CA GLU A 151 -9.64 -36.71 8.45
C GLU A 151 -9.30 -36.85 9.95
N THR A 152 -8.98 -35.75 10.60
CA THR A 152 -8.67 -35.71 12.03
C THR A 152 -9.84 -36.18 12.89
N TYR A 153 -11.05 -35.73 12.56
CA TYR A 153 -12.27 -36.16 13.27
C TYR A 153 -12.47 -37.68 13.22
N TRP A 154 -12.36 -38.27 12.05
CA TRP A 154 -12.50 -39.70 11.89
C TRP A 154 -11.37 -40.51 12.52
N GLN A 155 -10.16 -39.99 12.54
CA GLN A 155 -9.03 -40.56 13.29
C GLN A 155 -9.34 -40.61 14.79
N VAL A 156 -9.87 -39.53 15.37
CA VAL A 156 -10.26 -39.48 16.79
C VAL A 156 -11.39 -40.48 17.08
N ILE A 157 -12.40 -40.54 16.24
CA ILE A 157 -13.48 -41.51 16.38
C ILE A 157 -12.95 -42.96 16.33
N SER A 158 -12.04 -43.25 15.40
CA SER A 158 -11.38 -44.57 15.33
C SER A 158 -10.61 -44.89 16.59
N LEU A 159 -9.87 -43.95 17.16
CA LEU A 159 -9.12 -44.12 18.40
C LEU A 159 -10.06 -44.36 19.59
N VAL A 160 -11.15 -43.61 19.68
CA VAL A 160 -12.17 -43.83 20.74
C VAL A 160 -12.78 -45.23 20.66
N ASN A 161 -13.09 -45.71 19.47
CA ASN A 161 -13.62 -47.05 19.27
C ASN A 161 -12.59 -48.15 19.60
N LYS A 162 -11.31 -47.94 19.24
CA LYS A 162 -10.22 -48.84 19.62
C LYS A 162 -10.02 -48.88 21.13
N LYS A 163 -10.13 -47.74 21.80
CA LYS A 163 -10.08 -47.70 23.29
C LYS A 163 -11.24 -48.50 23.92
N LYS A 164 -12.46 -48.32 23.44
CA LYS A 164 -13.62 -49.09 23.91
C LYS A 164 -13.42 -50.59 23.75
N LEU A 165 -12.88 -51.00 22.59
CA LEU A 165 -12.56 -52.38 22.33
C LEU A 165 -11.49 -52.93 23.30
N ALA A 166 -10.41 -52.17 23.54
CA ALA A 166 -9.38 -52.56 24.48
C ALA A 166 -9.89 -52.67 25.92
N ASP A 167 -10.72 -51.71 26.35
CA ASP A 167 -11.36 -51.75 27.68
C ASP A 167 -12.26 -52.99 27.84
N ALA A 168 -13.03 -53.35 26.80
CA ALA A 168 -13.87 -54.57 26.79
C ALA A 168 -13.00 -55.84 26.88
N TYR A 169 -11.84 -55.88 26.20
CA TYR A 169 -10.90 -56.99 26.31
C TYR A 169 -10.31 -57.13 27.71
N VAL A 170 -9.91 -56.02 28.33
CA VAL A 170 -9.39 -56.02 29.70
C VAL A 170 -10.45 -56.53 30.69
N ASP A 171 -11.69 -56.06 30.54
CA ASP A 171 -12.80 -56.52 31.41
C ASP A 171 -13.11 -58.02 31.24
N LEU A 172 -13.03 -58.50 29.99
CA LEU A 172 -13.18 -59.96 29.73
C LEU A 172 -12.08 -60.78 30.39
N LEU A 173 -10.83 -60.35 30.25
CA LEU A 173 -9.69 -61.02 30.86
C LEU A 173 -9.77 -61.02 32.38
N ARG A 174 -10.19 -59.92 32.99
CA ARG A 174 -10.40 -59.85 34.44
C ARG A 174 -11.48 -60.78 34.91
N LYS A 175 -12.56 -60.97 34.15
CA LYS A 175 -13.63 -61.97 34.47
C LYS A 175 -13.12 -63.39 34.37
N MET A 176 -12.29 -63.70 33.41
CA MET A 176 -11.70 -65.05 33.25
C MET A 176 -10.69 -65.38 34.35
N ASP A 177 -10.02 -64.36 34.95
CA ASP A 177 -9.03 -64.52 36.02
C ASP A 177 -9.72 -64.66 37.41
N SER A 178 -11.00 -64.27 37.53
CA SER A 178 -11.76 -64.29 38.77
C SER A 178 -12.64 -65.57 38.95
N ASP A 179 -12.74 -66.36 37.89
CA ASP A 179 -13.39 -67.70 37.95
C ASP A 179 -12.35 -68.85 38.10
#